data_31633e36e2a21ecbcb75943b91d3614e
#
_entry.id   31633e36e2a21ecbcb75943b91d3614e
#
_cell.length_a   1.000
_cell.length_b   1.000
_cell.length_c   1.000
_cell.angle_alpha   90.00
_cell.angle_beta   90.00
_cell.angle_gamma   90.00
#
_symmetry.space_group_name_H-M   'P 1'
#
loop_
_entity.id
_entity.type
_entity.pdbx_description
1 polymer ?
#
loop_
_entity_poly.entity_id
_entity_poly.type
_entity_poly.pdbx_seq_one_letter_code
_entity_poly.pdbx_strand_id
1 'polypeptide(L)'
;MVIGIGNPLRGDDGAGYRLARCLQSEERADLKVIATQQLHVELAATVAAAERVLFIDASHGLEPCGRWSSPHVEPLASPGPDWIGGSTLSHQLSPPALLELTKALYQHRPSAWQLLLPGQQWDHSEALSPLTAAAVAAAFPLIEAWSRGDA
;
A
#
# COMPACT_ATOMS: atom_id res chain seq x y z
N MET A 1 5.60 8.46 -5.72
CA MET A 1 6.26 7.45 -4.85
C MET A 1 5.33 6.26 -4.68
N VAL A 2 5.87 5.04 -4.61
CA VAL A 2 5.13 3.80 -4.31
C VAL A 2 5.71 3.16 -3.06
N ILE A 3 4.86 2.70 -2.14
CA ILE A 3 5.24 1.98 -0.92
C ILE A 3 4.46 0.67 -0.87
N GLY A 4 5.14 -0.46 -1.08
CA GLY A 4 4.56 -1.80 -0.94
C GLY A 4 4.79 -2.37 0.44
N ILE A 5 3.72 -2.83 1.07
CA ILE A 5 3.67 -3.26 2.47
C ILE A 5 3.35 -4.74 2.52
N GLY A 6 3.91 -5.43 3.49
CA GLY A 6 3.53 -6.79 3.85
C GLY A 6 4.68 -7.72 4.17
N ASN A 7 4.39 -8.80 4.84
CA ASN A 7 5.37 -9.80 5.24
C ASN A 7 5.48 -10.93 4.21
N PRO A 8 6.60 -11.02 3.47
CA PRO A 8 6.78 -12.03 2.41
C PRO A 8 6.82 -13.48 2.92
N LEU A 9 6.86 -13.70 4.23
CA LEU A 9 6.83 -15.03 4.86
C LEU A 9 5.41 -15.46 5.28
N ARG A 10 4.39 -14.62 5.02
CA ARG A 10 3.01 -14.87 5.43
C ARG A 10 2.05 -14.93 4.23
N GLY A 11 2.40 -15.71 3.23
CA GLY A 11 1.54 -15.91 2.06
C GLY A 11 1.15 -14.61 1.38
N ASP A 12 -0.14 -14.38 1.23
CA ASP A 12 -0.69 -13.24 0.50
C ASP A 12 -0.46 -11.88 1.19
N ASP A 13 -0.17 -11.88 2.49
CA ASP A 13 0.26 -10.69 3.21
C ASP A 13 1.50 -10.03 2.56
N GLY A 14 2.37 -10.84 1.96
CA GLY A 14 3.56 -10.38 1.27
C GLY A 14 3.34 -9.78 -0.13
N ALA A 15 2.12 -9.72 -0.63
CA ALA A 15 1.84 -9.33 -2.02
C ALA A 15 2.31 -7.91 -2.34
N GLY A 16 1.98 -6.93 -1.49
CA GLY A 16 2.40 -5.53 -1.67
C GLY A 16 3.92 -5.38 -1.65
N TYR A 17 4.59 -6.03 -0.70
CA TYR A 17 6.05 -6.06 -0.63
C TYR A 17 6.68 -6.63 -1.90
N ARG A 18 6.19 -7.78 -2.39
CA ARG A 18 6.70 -8.45 -3.60
C ARG A 18 6.50 -7.60 -4.84
N LEU A 19 5.33 -6.99 -5.00
CA LEU A 19 5.04 -6.10 -6.13
C LEU A 19 5.99 -4.90 -6.14
N ALA A 20 6.22 -4.29 -4.98
CA ALA A 20 7.19 -3.20 -4.85
C ALA A 20 8.63 -3.66 -5.20
N ARG A 21 9.02 -4.86 -4.78
CA ARG A 21 10.34 -5.42 -5.16
C ARG A 21 10.47 -5.62 -6.68
N CYS A 22 9.42 -6.07 -7.35
CA CYS A 22 9.41 -6.17 -8.81
C CYS A 22 9.57 -4.78 -9.45
N LEU A 23 8.82 -3.78 -9.00
CA LEU A 23 8.94 -2.41 -9.50
C LEU A 23 10.33 -1.81 -9.26
N GLN A 24 10.97 -2.12 -8.13
CA GLN A 24 12.36 -1.69 -7.86
C GLN A 24 13.36 -2.26 -8.88
N SER A 25 13.14 -3.50 -9.36
CA SER A 25 14.03 -4.13 -10.34
C SER A 25 13.93 -3.52 -11.74
N GLU A 26 12.89 -2.73 -12.02
CA GLU A 26 12.74 -1.99 -13.30
C GLU A 26 13.59 -0.72 -13.36
N GLU A 27 14.23 -0.33 -12.25
CA GLU A 27 15.14 0.84 -12.15
C GLU A 27 14.57 2.15 -12.73
N ARG A 28 13.29 2.38 -12.50
CA ARG A 28 12.59 3.58 -13.02
C ARG A 28 13.06 4.85 -12.31
N ALA A 29 13.65 5.77 -13.04
CA ALA A 29 14.13 7.04 -12.50
C ALA A 29 13.01 8.00 -12.06
N ASP A 30 11.81 7.85 -12.64
CA ASP A 30 10.62 8.67 -12.37
C ASP A 30 9.82 8.21 -11.16
N LEU A 31 10.09 7.01 -10.65
CA LEU A 31 9.28 6.37 -9.62
C LEU A 31 10.12 5.89 -8.43
N LYS A 32 10.06 6.61 -7.32
CA LYS A 32 10.65 6.12 -6.06
C LYS A 32 9.79 5.01 -5.49
N VAL A 33 10.37 3.83 -5.32
CA VAL A 33 9.69 2.63 -4.80
C VAL A 33 10.33 2.16 -3.50
N ILE A 34 9.51 1.88 -2.50
CA ILE A 34 9.91 1.32 -1.21
C ILE A 34 9.13 0.02 -0.98
N ALA A 35 9.85 -1.04 -0.61
CA ALA A 35 9.27 -2.29 -0.13
C ALA A 35 9.57 -2.41 1.36
N THR A 36 8.55 -2.59 2.18
CA THR A 36 8.68 -2.71 3.64
C THR A 36 7.71 -3.74 4.20
N GLN A 37 8.09 -4.40 5.29
CA GLN A 37 7.18 -5.35 5.94
C GLN A 37 6.06 -4.63 6.71
N GLN A 38 6.36 -3.45 7.23
CA GLN A 38 5.40 -2.60 7.95
C GLN A 38 5.82 -1.13 7.82
N LEU A 39 4.88 -0.21 8.01
CA LEU A 39 5.18 1.20 8.02
C LEU A 39 5.88 1.61 9.32
N HIS A 40 6.84 2.51 9.19
CA HIS A 40 7.61 3.07 10.28
C HIS A 40 7.53 4.60 10.30
N VAL A 41 7.68 5.21 11.46
CA VAL A 41 7.62 6.66 11.63
C VAL A 41 8.70 7.40 10.82
N GLU A 42 9.85 6.76 10.58
CA GLU A 42 10.95 7.32 9.80
C GLU A 42 10.58 7.54 8.33
N LEU A 43 9.58 6.83 7.81
CA LEU A 43 9.09 7.04 6.45
C LEU A 43 8.42 8.40 6.27
N ALA A 44 8.01 9.07 7.35
CA ALA A 44 7.35 10.37 7.28
C ALA A 44 8.18 11.42 6.54
N ALA A 45 9.51 11.46 6.76
CA ALA A 45 10.41 12.38 6.05
C ALA A 45 10.45 12.11 4.54
N THR A 46 10.48 10.84 4.16
CA THR A 46 10.49 10.44 2.75
C THR A 46 9.15 10.69 2.08
N VAL A 47 8.05 10.43 2.78
CA VAL A 47 6.69 10.70 2.31
C VAL A 47 6.45 12.20 2.14
N ALA A 48 6.97 13.02 3.06
CA ALA A 48 6.87 14.48 2.98
C ALA A 48 7.55 15.08 1.73
N ALA A 49 8.55 14.40 1.19
CA ALA A 49 9.24 14.84 -0.03
C ALA A 49 8.51 14.44 -1.33
N ALA A 50 7.40 13.70 -1.24
CA ALA A 50 6.63 13.27 -2.40
C ALA A 50 5.42 14.19 -2.62
N GLU A 51 5.05 14.40 -3.88
CA GLU A 51 3.79 15.06 -4.23
C GLU A 51 2.61 14.07 -4.16
N ARG A 52 2.87 12.83 -4.58
CA ARG A 52 1.88 11.75 -4.63
C ARG A 52 2.46 10.46 -4.07
N VAL A 53 1.65 9.70 -3.32
CA VAL A 53 2.05 8.40 -2.79
C VAL A 53 0.96 7.36 -3.03
N LEU A 54 1.38 6.17 -3.47
CA LEU A 54 0.55 4.99 -3.61
C LEU A 54 1.03 3.94 -2.61
N PHE A 55 0.16 3.56 -1.68
CA PHE A 55 0.38 2.42 -0.79
C PHE A 55 -0.17 1.16 -1.43
N ILE A 56 0.59 0.07 -1.42
CA ILE A 56 0.16 -1.22 -1.93
C ILE A 56 0.13 -2.21 -0.77
N ASP A 57 -1.01 -2.82 -0.55
CA ASP A 57 -1.22 -3.75 0.56
C ASP A 57 -2.18 -4.89 0.15
N ALA A 58 -2.10 -6.01 0.85
CA ALA A 58 -3.04 -7.10 0.70
C ALA A 58 -4.26 -6.91 1.61
N SER A 59 -5.42 -7.25 1.10
CA SER A 59 -6.67 -7.16 1.84
C SER A 59 -7.37 -8.51 1.88
N HIS A 60 -8.08 -8.79 2.97
CA HIS A 60 -8.94 -9.97 3.09
C HIS A 60 -10.09 -10.02 2.07
N GLY A 61 -10.26 -8.96 1.29
CA GLY A 61 -11.21 -8.93 0.17
C GLY A 61 -12.66 -9.14 0.58
N LEU A 62 -13.03 -8.68 1.77
CA LEU A 62 -14.40 -8.74 2.26
C LEU A 62 -15.11 -7.42 1.98
N GLU A 63 -15.77 -7.37 0.83
CA GLU A 63 -16.83 -6.40 0.61
C GLU A 63 -18.12 -6.87 1.31
N PRO A 64 -19.03 -5.96 1.70
CA PRO A 64 -20.33 -6.34 2.26
C PRO A 64 -21.18 -7.22 1.35
N CYS A 65 -20.92 -7.17 0.04
CA CYS A 65 -21.63 -7.92 -1.00
C CYS A 65 -20.84 -9.09 -1.61
N GLY A 66 -19.62 -9.35 -1.15
CA GLY A 66 -18.81 -10.45 -1.66
C GLY A 66 -17.32 -10.22 -1.63
N ARG A 67 -16.57 -11.18 -2.15
CA ARG A 67 -15.12 -11.17 -2.19
C ARG A 67 -14.62 -10.47 -3.45
N TRP A 68 -13.68 -9.53 -3.30
CA TRP A 68 -12.96 -8.99 -4.45
C TRP A 68 -12.11 -10.08 -5.10
N SER A 69 -12.07 -10.06 -6.42
CA SER A 69 -11.21 -10.93 -7.20
C SER A 69 -10.15 -10.17 -8.01
N SER A 70 -10.19 -8.84 -7.99
CA SER A 70 -9.29 -7.98 -8.77
C SER A 70 -8.70 -6.88 -7.92
N PRO A 71 -7.47 -6.42 -8.23
CA PRO A 71 -6.87 -5.27 -7.59
C PRO A 71 -7.64 -3.99 -7.96
N HIS A 72 -7.67 -3.03 -7.04
CA HIS A 72 -8.24 -1.71 -7.33
C HIS A 72 -7.46 -0.61 -6.63
N VAL A 73 -7.48 0.57 -7.25
CA VAL A 73 -6.86 1.79 -6.71
C VAL A 73 -7.97 2.72 -6.22
N GLU A 74 -7.83 3.19 -5.00
CA GLU A 74 -8.76 4.18 -4.43
C GLU A 74 -8.00 5.30 -3.72
N PRO A 75 -8.54 6.53 -3.71
CA PRO A 75 -7.92 7.63 -2.97
C PRO A 75 -8.03 7.41 -1.46
N LEU A 76 -6.95 7.71 -0.74
CA LEU A 76 -6.92 7.75 0.71
C LEU A 76 -7.42 9.12 1.21
N ALA A 77 -8.65 9.16 1.66
CA ALA A 77 -9.21 10.35 2.29
C ALA A 77 -8.43 10.75 3.56
N SER A 78 -8.44 12.04 3.88
CA SER A 78 -8.01 12.47 5.20
C SER A 78 -8.99 11.93 6.23
N PRO A 79 -8.52 11.36 7.32
CA PRO A 79 -9.40 11.02 8.43
C PRO A 79 -10.08 12.29 8.93
N GLY A 80 -11.38 12.20 9.25
CA GLY A 80 -12.15 13.32 9.77
C GLY A 80 -11.62 13.85 11.11
N PRO A 81 -12.14 14.99 11.59
CA PRO A 81 -11.69 15.61 12.83
C PRO A 81 -11.87 14.73 14.07
N ASP A 82 -12.74 13.74 14.02
CA ASP A 82 -12.99 12.79 15.11
C ASP A 82 -12.05 11.57 15.07
N TRP A 83 -11.09 11.55 14.16
CA TRP A 83 -10.12 10.47 14.05
C TRP A 83 -9.10 10.54 15.20
N ILE A 84 -9.33 9.76 16.23
CA ILE A 84 -8.41 9.54 17.33
C ILE A 84 -7.52 8.36 16.93
N GLY A 85 -6.40 8.68 16.32
CA GLY A 85 -5.26 7.81 15.95
C GLY A 85 -5.53 6.31 15.97
N GLY A 86 -5.87 5.74 14.86
CA GLY A 86 -5.97 4.30 14.53
C GLY A 86 -6.26 3.32 15.67
N SER A 87 -7.10 2.35 15.42
CA SER A 87 -7.48 1.27 16.36
C SER A 87 -6.39 0.98 17.41
N THR A 88 -6.68 1.21 18.66
CA THR A 88 -5.81 1.03 19.84
C THR A 88 -5.30 -0.41 20.04
N LEU A 89 -5.63 -1.34 19.15
CA LEU A 89 -5.25 -2.75 19.22
C LEU A 89 -4.20 -3.19 18.20
N SER A 90 -3.85 -2.32 17.24
CA SER A 90 -2.79 -2.60 16.28
C SER A 90 -1.60 -1.68 16.54
N HIS A 91 -0.49 -2.24 17.01
CA HIS A 91 0.79 -1.51 17.15
C HIS A 91 1.43 -1.15 15.79
N GLN A 92 0.72 -1.40 14.68
CA GLN A 92 1.20 -1.12 13.34
C GLN A 92 0.68 0.23 12.87
N LEU A 93 1.60 1.03 12.33
CA LEU A 93 1.28 2.31 11.73
C LEU A 93 0.51 2.08 10.41
N SER A 94 -0.69 2.64 10.28
CA SER A 94 -1.48 2.55 9.05
C SER A 94 -1.10 3.67 8.06
N PRO A 95 -1.38 3.53 6.76
CA PRO A 95 -1.15 4.59 5.79
C PRO A 95 -1.78 5.94 6.18
N PRO A 96 -3.05 6.03 6.62
CA PRO A 96 -3.61 7.29 7.11
C PRO A 96 -2.86 7.87 8.31
N ALA A 97 -2.45 7.02 9.26
CA ALA A 97 -1.69 7.46 10.43
C ALA A 97 -0.32 8.02 10.05
N LEU A 98 0.39 7.39 9.11
CA LEU A 98 1.66 7.89 8.59
C LEU A 98 1.47 9.24 7.88
N LEU A 99 0.40 9.43 7.11
CA LEU A 99 0.10 10.69 6.43
C LEU A 99 -0.21 11.82 7.42
N GLU A 100 -0.95 11.56 8.49
CA GLU A 100 -1.21 12.56 9.53
C GLU A 100 0.07 12.90 10.32
N LEU A 101 0.90 11.90 10.62
CA LEU A 101 2.22 12.13 11.21
C LEU A 101 3.10 12.99 10.31
N THR A 102 3.12 12.69 9.00
CA THR A 102 3.86 13.47 7.99
C THR A 102 3.41 14.92 7.98
N LYS A 103 2.09 15.15 7.98
CA LYS A 103 1.51 16.50 8.05
C LYS A 103 1.91 17.23 9.34
N ALA A 104 1.87 16.55 10.48
CA ALA A 104 2.21 17.13 11.77
C ALA A 104 3.69 17.53 11.85
N LEU A 105 4.60 16.70 11.36
CA LEU A 105 6.05 16.91 11.47
C LEU A 105 6.61 17.84 10.39
N TYR A 106 6.09 17.76 9.17
CA TYR A 106 6.66 18.41 7.98
C TYR A 106 5.73 19.45 7.33
N GLN A 107 4.52 19.65 7.89
CA GLN A 107 3.50 20.59 7.39
C GLN A 107 3.13 20.34 5.92
N HIS A 108 3.36 19.14 5.45
CA HIS A 108 3.01 18.66 4.11
C HIS A 108 2.33 17.30 4.19
N ARG A 109 1.26 17.13 3.44
CA ARG A 109 0.57 15.85 3.26
C ARG A 109 0.41 15.62 1.76
N PRO A 110 1.13 14.64 1.18
CA PRO A 110 0.98 14.33 -0.24
C PRO A 110 -0.42 13.82 -0.53
N SER A 111 -0.86 13.97 -1.78
CA SER A 111 -2.03 13.25 -2.27
C SER A 111 -1.74 11.76 -2.22
N ALA A 112 -2.68 10.98 -1.67
CA ALA A 112 -2.43 9.59 -1.36
C ALA A 112 -3.52 8.66 -1.89
N TRP A 113 -3.10 7.49 -2.34
CA TRP A 113 -3.94 6.40 -2.82
C TRP A 113 -3.51 5.09 -2.17
N GLN A 114 -4.41 4.14 -2.16
CA GLN A 114 -4.08 2.74 -1.87
C GLN A 114 -4.47 1.85 -3.06
N LEU A 115 -3.61 0.88 -3.32
CA LEU A 115 -3.87 -0.24 -4.21
C LEU A 115 -4.05 -1.47 -3.34
N LEU A 116 -5.27 -1.99 -3.29
CA LEU A 116 -5.60 -3.18 -2.53
C LEU A 116 -5.54 -4.41 -3.42
N LEU A 117 -4.81 -5.41 -2.96
CA LEU A 117 -4.67 -6.72 -3.60
C LEU A 117 -5.53 -7.73 -2.85
N PRO A 118 -6.42 -8.47 -3.51
CA PRO A 118 -7.20 -9.51 -2.84
C PRO A 118 -6.30 -10.63 -2.35
N GLY A 119 -6.47 -11.05 -1.12
CA GLY A 119 -5.75 -12.16 -0.50
C GLY A 119 -6.70 -13.17 0.12
N GLN A 120 -6.28 -14.43 0.19
CA GLN A 120 -7.06 -15.53 0.78
C GLN A 120 -6.24 -16.49 1.64
N GLN A 121 -4.90 -16.43 1.57
CA GLN A 121 -4.00 -17.33 2.29
C GLN A 121 -3.02 -16.53 3.15
N TRP A 122 -3.14 -16.65 4.46
CA TRP A 122 -2.43 -15.83 5.46
C TRP A 122 -1.50 -16.62 6.35
N ASP A 123 -1.36 -17.91 6.09
CA ASP A 123 -0.49 -18.81 6.83
C ASP A 123 0.97 -18.57 6.48
N HIS A 124 1.86 -19.14 7.28
CA HIS A 124 3.29 -19.06 7.06
C HIS A 124 3.67 -19.75 5.74
N SER A 125 3.97 -18.96 4.73
CA SER A 125 4.30 -19.41 3.37
C SER A 125 5.00 -18.30 2.60
N GLU A 126 5.99 -18.67 1.81
CA GLU A 126 6.63 -17.76 0.84
C GLU A 126 5.88 -17.67 -0.49
N ALA A 127 4.88 -18.53 -0.72
CA ALA A 127 4.11 -18.53 -1.94
C ALA A 127 2.83 -17.70 -1.81
N LEU A 128 2.50 -16.96 -2.88
CA LEU A 128 1.19 -16.33 -3.03
C LEU A 128 0.17 -17.36 -3.49
N SER A 129 -1.08 -17.19 -3.05
CA SER A 129 -2.20 -17.94 -3.63
C SER A 129 -2.36 -17.61 -5.12
N PRO A 130 -2.96 -18.50 -5.93
CA PRO A 130 -3.22 -18.21 -7.35
C PRO A 130 -4.03 -16.94 -7.58
N LEU A 131 -5.00 -16.64 -6.70
CA LEU A 131 -5.81 -15.42 -6.74
C LEU A 131 -4.92 -14.17 -6.60
N THR A 132 -4.10 -14.15 -5.57
CA THR A 132 -3.24 -13.00 -5.26
C THR A 132 -2.11 -12.85 -6.28
N ALA A 133 -1.54 -13.95 -6.78
CA ALA A 133 -0.55 -13.90 -7.84
C ALA A 133 -1.11 -13.29 -9.13
N ALA A 134 -2.34 -13.66 -9.51
CA ALA A 134 -3.04 -13.05 -10.65
C ALA A 134 -3.33 -11.56 -10.42
N ALA A 135 -3.72 -11.18 -9.20
CA ALA A 135 -3.97 -9.80 -8.83
C ALA A 135 -2.68 -8.94 -8.87
N VAL A 136 -1.56 -9.47 -8.42
CA VAL A 136 -0.25 -8.82 -8.54
C VAL A 136 0.08 -8.54 -10.01
N ALA A 137 -0.10 -9.51 -10.90
CA ALA A 137 0.12 -9.31 -12.34
C ALA A 137 -0.83 -8.23 -12.93
N ALA A 138 -2.09 -8.24 -12.52
CA ALA A 138 -3.09 -7.27 -12.97
C ALA A 138 -2.89 -5.86 -12.39
N ALA A 139 -2.10 -5.71 -11.34
CA ALA A 139 -1.84 -4.42 -10.70
C ALA A 139 -0.85 -3.53 -11.48
N PHE A 140 0.04 -4.09 -12.29
CA PHE A 140 1.03 -3.31 -13.03
C PHE A 140 0.42 -2.22 -13.92
N PRO A 141 -0.56 -2.48 -14.79
CA PRO A 141 -1.19 -1.42 -15.59
C PRO A 141 -1.90 -0.36 -14.74
N LEU A 142 -2.42 -0.72 -13.57
CA LEU A 142 -3.03 0.24 -12.65
C LEU A 142 -1.99 1.20 -12.06
N ILE A 143 -0.82 0.68 -11.69
CA ILE A 143 0.29 1.49 -11.18
C ILE A 143 0.82 2.41 -12.29
N GLU A 144 0.91 1.91 -13.53
CA GLU A 144 1.30 2.71 -14.68
C GLU A 144 0.32 3.87 -14.94
N ALA A 145 -0.98 3.59 -14.95
CA ALA A 145 -2.01 4.62 -15.10
C ALA A 145 -1.93 5.65 -13.97
N TRP A 146 -1.83 5.17 -12.72
CA TRP A 146 -1.67 6.05 -11.56
C TRP A 146 -0.40 6.91 -11.65
N SER A 147 0.72 6.35 -12.08
CA SER A 147 2.00 7.09 -12.19
C SER A 147 1.96 8.21 -13.21
N ARG A 148 1.17 8.04 -14.29
CA ARG A 148 0.91 9.08 -15.29
C ARG A 148 -0.12 10.13 -14.88
N GLY A 149 -0.83 9.90 -13.79
CA GLY A 149 -1.88 10.81 -13.32
C GLY A 149 -3.27 10.48 -13.85
N ASP A 150 -3.46 9.30 -14.44
CA ASP A 150 -4.73 8.86 -15.04
C ASP A 150 -5.69 8.23 -14.00
N ALA A 151 -5.33 8.29 -12.72
CA ALA A 151 -6.11 7.74 -11.61
C ALA A 151 -6.35 8.77 -10.51
#